data_129848f67cba8aa261ef0d6c59f1416d
#
_entry.id   129848f67cba8aa261ef0d6c59f1416d
#
_cell.length_a   1.000
_cell.length_b   1.000
_cell.length_c   1.000
_cell.angle_alpha   90.00
_cell.angle_beta   90.00
_cell.angle_gamma   90.00
#
_symmetry.space_group_name_H-M   'P 1'
#
loop_
_entity.id
_entity.type
_entity.pdbx_description
1 polymer ?
#
loop_
_entity_poly.entity_id
_entity_poly.type
_entity_poly.pdbx_seq_one_letter_code
_entity_poly.pdbx_strand_id
1 'polypeptide(L)'
;RSDQAASYTEYAAVADSITWLINMSRRLEKFIPDPIEREEFLRTVFYEATRAGLDPQLVLSVIQVESGFKKYAISHAGARGYMQIMPFWIEAIGHRDHNLFHLRVNLRYGCTILRHYLNKEKGDYFRALGRYNGSLGEITYPQLVFNKWQTTWRYAAS
;
A
#
# COMPACT_ATOMS: atom_id res chain seq x y z
N ARG A 1 16.48 18.01 29.05
CA ARG A 1 15.38 18.72 28.34
C ARG A 1 15.17 18.21 26.92
N SER A 2 16.25 17.94 26.16
CA SER A 2 16.16 17.36 24.82
C SER A 2 15.57 15.95 24.83
N ASP A 3 15.89 15.16 25.83
CA ASP A 3 15.42 13.78 25.97
C ASP A 3 13.90 13.71 26.22
N GLN A 4 13.37 14.64 27.01
CA GLN A 4 11.92 14.72 27.26
C GLN A 4 11.15 15.14 26.03
N ALA A 5 11.67 16.05 25.23
CA ALA A 5 11.02 16.48 23.99
C ALA A 5 10.99 15.35 22.95
N ALA A 6 12.12 14.64 22.78
CA ALA A 6 12.20 13.48 21.90
C ALA A 6 11.24 12.37 22.35
N SER A 7 11.19 12.08 23.63
CA SER A 7 10.31 11.09 24.24
C SER A 7 8.84 11.40 24.02
N TYR A 8 8.44 12.66 24.15
CA TYR A 8 7.07 13.11 23.87
C TYR A 8 6.71 12.94 22.40
N THR A 9 7.62 13.31 21.50
CA THR A 9 7.42 13.17 20.05
C THR A 9 7.28 11.71 19.65
N GLU A 10 8.11 10.82 20.20
CA GLU A 10 8.02 9.39 19.98
C GLU A 10 6.69 8.82 20.46
N TYR A 11 6.26 9.21 21.65
CA TYR A 11 4.97 8.78 22.21
C TYR A 11 3.80 9.22 21.33
N ALA A 12 3.80 10.47 20.88
CA ALA A 12 2.75 11.01 20.01
C ALA A 12 2.69 10.25 18.67
N ALA A 13 3.85 9.95 18.07
CA ALA A 13 3.93 9.19 16.83
C ALA A 13 3.39 7.76 17.00
N VAL A 14 3.70 7.10 18.11
CA VAL A 14 3.19 5.76 18.44
C VAL A 14 1.67 5.81 18.64
N ALA A 15 1.17 6.81 19.39
CA ALA A 15 -0.26 6.99 19.61
C ALA A 15 -1.03 7.21 18.32
N ASP A 16 -0.49 8.01 17.40
CA ASP A 16 -1.08 8.25 16.08
C ASP A 16 -1.11 6.97 15.25
N SER A 17 -0.04 6.17 15.28
CA SER A 17 0.03 4.88 14.59
C SER A 17 -1.04 3.90 15.11
N ILE A 18 -1.25 3.85 16.42
CA ILE A 18 -2.26 2.99 17.03
C ILE A 18 -3.66 3.45 16.65
N THR A 19 -3.93 4.75 16.67
CA THR A 19 -5.22 5.32 16.26
C THR A 19 -5.53 4.99 14.80
N TRP A 20 -4.54 5.14 13.93
CA TRP A 20 -4.67 4.76 12.52
C TRP A 20 -4.99 3.27 12.38
N LEU A 21 -4.24 2.43 13.08
CA LEU A 21 -4.41 0.97 13.03
C LEU A 21 -5.83 0.56 13.44
N ILE A 22 -6.34 1.10 14.56
CA ILE A 22 -7.69 0.81 15.04
C ILE A 22 -8.74 1.25 14.03
N ASN A 23 -8.60 2.46 13.49
CA ASN A 23 -9.54 3.00 12.52
C ASN A 23 -9.59 2.17 11.23
N MET A 24 -8.43 1.85 10.68
CA MET A 24 -8.34 1.07 9.44
C MET A 24 -8.76 -0.38 9.65
N SER A 25 -8.49 -0.95 10.84
CA SER A 25 -8.91 -2.31 11.17
C SER A 25 -10.43 -2.48 11.07
N ARG A 26 -11.18 -1.50 11.58
CA ARG A 26 -12.65 -1.54 11.49
C ARG A 26 -13.13 -1.54 10.04
N ARG A 27 -12.49 -0.73 9.19
CA ARG A 27 -12.87 -0.63 7.77
C ARG A 27 -12.48 -1.86 6.98
N LEU A 28 -11.42 -2.57 7.40
CA LEU A 28 -10.88 -3.73 6.70
C LEU A 28 -11.54 -5.04 7.10
N GLU A 29 -12.32 -5.06 8.18
CA GLU A 29 -12.90 -6.27 8.77
C GLU A 29 -13.66 -7.14 7.77
N LYS A 30 -14.42 -6.52 6.88
CA LYS A 30 -15.19 -7.25 5.86
C LYS A 30 -14.33 -7.93 4.80
N PHE A 31 -13.11 -7.48 4.61
CA PHE A 31 -12.16 -8.07 3.63
C PHE A 31 -11.22 -9.09 4.28
N ILE A 32 -10.77 -8.82 5.49
CA ILE A 32 -9.89 -9.69 6.27
C ILE A 32 -10.53 -9.88 7.65
N PRO A 33 -11.40 -10.90 7.81
CA PRO A 33 -12.17 -11.09 9.05
C PRO A 33 -11.32 -11.49 10.28
N ASP A 34 -10.22 -12.24 10.08
CA ASP A 34 -9.37 -12.64 11.20
C ASP A 34 -8.62 -11.42 11.76
N PRO A 35 -8.83 -11.08 13.04
CA PRO A 35 -8.21 -9.90 13.63
C PRO A 35 -6.69 -9.95 13.70
N ILE A 36 -6.10 -11.13 13.87
CA ILE A 36 -4.63 -11.28 13.92
C ILE A 36 -4.03 -11.06 12.54
N GLU A 37 -4.60 -11.70 11.53
CA GLU A 37 -4.18 -11.49 10.13
C GLU A 37 -4.35 -10.04 9.71
N ARG A 38 -5.47 -9.42 10.08
CA ARG A 38 -5.78 -8.03 9.76
C ARG A 38 -4.78 -7.05 10.39
N GLU A 39 -4.39 -7.27 11.64
CA GLU A 39 -3.39 -6.45 12.32
C GLU A 39 -2.02 -6.57 11.65
N GLU A 40 -1.57 -7.79 11.36
CA GLU A 40 -0.32 -8.03 10.65
C GLU A 40 -0.31 -7.36 9.28
N PHE A 41 -1.40 -7.48 8.55
CA PHE A 41 -1.58 -6.85 7.24
C PHE A 41 -1.44 -5.33 7.34
N LEU A 42 -2.16 -4.70 8.25
CA LEU A 42 -2.15 -3.24 8.39
C LEU A 42 -0.80 -2.70 8.88
N ARG A 43 -0.14 -3.40 9.79
CA ARG A 43 1.21 -3.02 10.22
C ARG A 43 2.19 -3.07 9.05
N THR A 44 2.06 -4.06 8.20
CA THR A 44 2.91 -4.21 7.01
C THR A 44 2.62 -3.10 5.99
N VAL A 45 1.35 -2.79 5.74
CA VAL A 45 0.97 -1.66 4.87
C VAL A 45 1.56 -0.36 5.40
N PHE A 46 1.39 -0.08 6.67
CA PHE A 46 1.91 1.15 7.27
C PHE A 46 3.43 1.25 7.12
N TYR A 47 4.12 0.19 7.45
CA TYR A 47 5.58 0.14 7.38
C TYR A 47 6.08 0.33 5.95
N GLU A 48 5.58 -0.44 5.00
CA GLU A 48 6.07 -0.40 3.62
C GLU A 48 5.68 0.89 2.90
N ALA A 49 4.50 1.41 3.16
CA ALA A 49 4.07 2.69 2.61
C ALA A 49 4.94 3.84 3.13
N THR A 50 5.09 3.97 4.45
CA THR A 50 5.92 5.03 5.05
C THR A 50 7.37 4.92 4.63
N ARG A 51 7.92 3.73 4.56
CA ARG A 51 9.27 3.48 4.07
C ARG A 51 9.48 4.02 2.67
N ALA A 52 8.49 3.86 1.80
CA ALA A 52 8.54 4.34 0.41
C ALA A 52 8.09 5.80 0.25
N GLY A 53 7.75 6.48 1.34
CA GLY A 53 7.24 7.85 1.30
C GLY A 53 5.86 7.97 0.69
N LEU A 54 5.03 6.92 0.82
CA LEU A 54 3.67 6.88 0.31
C LEU A 54 2.65 7.00 1.46
N ASP A 55 1.50 7.57 1.15
CA ASP A 55 0.36 7.55 2.05
C ASP A 55 -0.16 6.12 2.19
N PRO A 56 -0.26 5.57 3.42
CA PRO A 56 -0.78 4.21 3.62
C PRO A 56 -2.20 4.02 3.08
N GLN A 57 -3.03 5.06 3.10
CA GLN A 57 -4.39 4.98 2.56
C GLN A 57 -4.39 4.84 1.04
N LEU A 58 -3.42 5.45 0.36
CA LEU A 58 -3.22 5.23 -1.07
C LEU A 58 -2.88 3.77 -1.35
N VAL A 59 -1.99 3.19 -0.56
CA VAL A 59 -1.60 1.77 -0.72
C VAL A 59 -2.80 0.86 -0.49
N LEU A 60 -3.62 1.10 0.54
CA LEU A 60 -4.87 0.36 0.75
C LEU A 60 -5.81 0.46 -0.45
N SER A 61 -5.90 1.63 -1.05
CA SER A 61 -6.74 1.88 -2.23
C SER A 61 -6.25 1.09 -3.44
N VAL A 62 -4.93 1.07 -3.66
CA VAL A 62 -4.32 0.27 -4.73
C VAL A 62 -4.61 -1.22 -4.52
N ILE A 63 -4.40 -1.73 -3.30
CA ILE A 63 -4.65 -3.13 -2.98
C ILE A 63 -6.12 -3.50 -3.22
N GLN A 64 -7.05 -2.64 -2.82
CA GLN A 64 -8.47 -2.90 -3.06
C GLN A 64 -8.80 -3.02 -4.54
N VAL A 65 -8.31 -2.11 -5.36
CA VAL A 65 -8.58 -2.12 -6.80
C VAL A 65 -7.88 -3.30 -7.48
N GLU A 66 -6.64 -3.60 -7.07
CA GLU A 66 -5.84 -4.65 -7.71
C GLU A 66 -6.32 -6.07 -7.37
N SER A 67 -6.55 -6.35 -6.11
CA SER A 67 -6.80 -7.72 -5.65
C SER A 67 -8.05 -7.90 -4.79
N GLY A 68 -8.70 -6.81 -4.36
CA GLY A 68 -9.76 -6.90 -3.37
C GLY A 68 -9.30 -7.52 -2.05
N PHE A 69 -8.04 -7.30 -1.68
CA PHE A 69 -7.39 -7.86 -0.47
C PHE A 69 -7.23 -9.39 -0.51
N LYS A 70 -7.16 -9.96 -1.71
CA LYS A 70 -6.96 -11.40 -1.87
C LYS A 70 -5.48 -11.72 -2.01
N LYS A 71 -4.93 -12.37 -1.00
CA LYS A 71 -3.49 -12.69 -0.92
C LYS A 71 -2.97 -13.45 -2.13
N TYR A 72 -3.76 -14.37 -2.67
CA TYR A 72 -3.35 -15.27 -3.75
C TYR A 72 -3.94 -14.91 -5.10
N ALA A 73 -4.38 -13.67 -5.29
CA ALA A 73 -4.92 -13.21 -6.56
C ALA A 73 -3.89 -13.34 -7.68
N ILE A 74 -4.34 -13.84 -8.83
CA ILE A 74 -3.54 -13.94 -10.06
C ILE A 74 -4.39 -13.39 -11.21
N SER A 75 -3.86 -12.40 -11.96
CA SER A 75 -4.53 -11.88 -13.15
C SER A 75 -4.26 -12.76 -14.37
N HIS A 76 -5.01 -12.54 -15.46
CA HIS A 76 -4.76 -13.21 -16.71
C HIS A 76 -3.33 -13.02 -17.23
N ALA A 77 -2.76 -11.85 -17.02
CA ALA A 77 -1.38 -11.53 -17.42
C ALA A 77 -0.32 -12.11 -16.48
N GLY A 78 -0.74 -12.70 -15.33
CA GLY A 78 0.17 -13.30 -14.36
C GLY A 78 0.59 -12.38 -13.22
N ALA A 79 -0.03 -11.22 -13.06
CA ALA A 79 0.20 -10.37 -11.90
C ALA A 79 -0.23 -11.08 -10.62
N ARG A 80 0.52 -10.94 -9.52
CA ARG A 80 0.37 -11.76 -8.31
C ARG A 80 0.16 -10.96 -7.05
N GLY A 81 -0.76 -11.46 -6.22
CA GLY A 81 -0.93 -11.06 -4.84
C GLY A 81 -1.62 -9.72 -4.62
N TYR A 82 -1.47 -9.19 -3.42
CA TYR A 82 -2.18 -7.99 -2.96
C TYR A 82 -2.08 -6.79 -3.88
N MET A 83 -0.87 -6.47 -4.33
CA MET A 83 -0.61 -5.30 -5.18
C MET A 83 -0.43 -5.66 -6.65
N GLN A 84 -0.67 -6.92 -7.02
CA GLN A 84 -0.62 -7.42 -8.40
C GLN A 84 0.72 -7.13 -9.07
N ILE A 85 1.76 -7.76 -8.56
CA ILE A 85 3.12 -7.59 -9.06
C ILE A 85 3.40 -8.57 -10.20
N MET A 86 3.88 -8.05 -11.32
CA MET A 86 4.33 -8.88 -12.44
C MET A 86 5.65 -9.57 -12.10
N PRO A 87 5.80 -10.86 -12.43
CA PRO A 87 7.00 -11.62 -12.08
C PRO A 87 8.32 -11.05 -12.60
N PHE A 88 8.31 -10.31 -13.71
CA PHE A 88 9.55 -9.73 -14.26
C PHE A 88 10.23 -8.77 -13.27
N TRP A 89 9.49 -8.18 -12.33
CA TRP A 89 10.07 -7.30 -11.32
C TRP A 89 11.04 -8.01 -10.39
N ILE A 90 10.87 -9.34 -10.19
CA ILE A 90 11.79 -10.14 -9.39
C ILE A 90 13.21 -10.05 -9.96
N GLU A 91 13.36 -10.14 -11.27
CA GLU A 91 14.66 -10.04 -11.93
C GLU A 91 15.13 -8.59 -12.01
N ALA A 92 14.21 -7.64 -12.20
CA ALA A 92 14.55 -6.24 -12.38
C ALA A 92 15.04 -5.57 -11.08
N ILE A 93 14.44 -5.87 -9.93
CA ILE A 93 14.72 -5.15 -8.67
C ILE A 93 14.90 -6.06 -7.45
N GLY A 94 14.77 -7.37 -7.59
CA GLY A 94 14.75 -8.27 -6.44
C GLY A 94 15.63 -9.51 -6.59
N HIS A 95 15.18 -10.58 -5.97
CA HIS A 95 15.86 -11.87 -5.92
C HIS A 95 14.95 -13.01 -6.35
N ARG A 96 15.52 -14.05 -6.99
CA ARG A 96 14.78 -15.24 -7.43
C ARG A 96 14.03 -15.94 -6.31
N ASP A 97 14.52 -15.85 -5.07
CA ASP A 97 13.92 -16.52 -3.92
C ASP A 97 12.69 -15.78 -3.39
N HIS A 98 12.38 -14.59 -3.90
CA HIS A 98 11.23 -13.83 -3.46
C HIS A 98 9.93 -14.44 -3.94
N ASN A 99 9.04 -14.72 -2.98
CA ASN A 99 7.68 -15.18 -3.25
C ASN A 99 6.73 -13.98 -3.26
N LEU A 100 6.18 -13.66 -4.43
CA LEU A 100 5.29 -12.51 -4.61
C LEU A 100 3.93 -12.66 -3.89
N PHE A 101 3.60 -13.84 -3.40
CA PHE A 101 2.40 -14.04 -2.57
C PHE A 101 2.66 -13.78 -1.08
N HIS A 102 3.92 -13.68 -0.68
CA HIS A 102 4.27 -13.34 0.69
C HIS A 102 3.93 -11.87 0.96
N LEU A 103 3.24 -11.61 2.07
CA LEU A 103 2.73 -10.27 2.39
C LEU A 103 3.79 -9.16 2.32
N ARG A 104 4.88 -9.30 3.08
CA ARG A 104 5.93 -8.27 3.13
C ARG A 104 6.61 -8.08 1.78
N VAL A 105 6.90 -9.19 1.11
CA VAL A 105 7.56 -9.17 -0.21
C VAL A 105 6.67 -8.45 -1.21
N ASN A 106 5.40 -8.83 -1.30
CA ASN A 106 4.46 -8.22 -2.24
C ASN A 106 4.35 -6.71 -2.03
N LEU A 107 4.11 -6.28 -0.80
CA LEU A 107 3.95 -4.86 -0.50
C LEU A 107 5.24 -4.08 -0.69
N ARG A 108 6.39 -4.67 -0.39
CA ARG A 108 7.68 -4.03 -0.66
C ARG A 108 7.88 -3.77 -2.14
N TYR A 109 7.63 -4.75 -2.99
CA TYR A 109 7.71 -4.56 -4.44
C TYR A 109 6.71 -3.50 -4.91
N GLY A 110 5.45 -3.61 -4.51
CA GLY A 110 4.42 -2.69 -4.94
C GLY A 110 4.69 -1.25 -4.54
N CYS A 111 5.07 -1.01 -3.30
CA CYS A 111 5.37 0.33 -2.81
C CYS A 111 6.63 0.91 -3.47
N THR A 112 7.65 0.08 -3.69
CA THR A 112 8.88 0.49 -4.38
C THR A 112 8.60 0.89 -5.83
N ILE A 113 7.81 0.08 -6.54
CA ILE A 113 7.43 0.34 -7.94
C ILE A 113 6.59 1.60 -8.05
N LEU A 114 5.59 1.76 -7.18
CA LEU A 114 4.74 2.96 -7.20
C LEU A 114 5.56 4.22 -6.90
N ARG A 115 6.46 4.16 -5.92
CA ARG A 115 7.37 5.28 -5.61
C ARG A 115 8.24 5.62 -6.82
N HIS A 116 8.77 4.63 -7.49
CA HIS A 116 9.57 4.83 -8.71
C HIS A 116 8.78 5.59 -9.78
N TYR A 117 7.54 5.19 -10.03
CA TYR A 117 6.70 5.86 -11.02
C TYR A 117 6.26 7.25 -10.58
N LEU A 118 6.02 7.48 -9.30
CA LEU A 118 5.76 8.83 -8.79
C LEU A 118 6.93 9.76 -9.03
N ASN A 119 8.15 9.28 -8.80
CA ASN A 119 9.36 10.06 -9.07
C ASN A 119 9.49 10.35 -10.57
N LYS A 120 9.29 9.35 -11.40
CA LYS A 120 9.34 9.48 -12.85
C LYS A 120 8.33 10.49 -13.38
N GLU A 121 7.15 10.52 -12.81
CA GLU A 121 6.07 11.41 -13.20
C GLU A 121 6.03 12.70 -12.37
N LYS A 122 7.10 13.00 -11.62
CA LYS A 122 7.27 14.24 -10.86
C LYS A 122 6.13 14.54 -9.90
N GLY A 123 5.62 13.50 -9.24
CA GLY A 123 4.54 13.61 -8.26
C GLY A 123 3.13 13.60 -8.84
N ASP A 124 2.97 13.40 -10.14
CA ASP A 124 1.65 13.25 -10.75
C ASP A 124 1.11 11.84 -10.46
N TYR A 125 0.18 11.75 -9.50
CA TYR A 125 -0.40 10.47 -9.07
C TYR A 125 -1.19 9.78 -10.16
N PHE A 126 -1.95 10.51 -10.96
CA PHE A 126 -2.71 9.94 -12.06
C PHE A 126 -1.81 9.22 -13.06
N ARG A 127 -0.75 9.88 -13.48
CA ARG A 127 0.18 9.29 -14.43
C ARG A 127 0.98 8.16 -13.82
N ALA A 128 1.41 8.30 -12.57
CA ALA A 128 2.14 7.25 -11.86
C ALA A 128 1.29 5.99 -11.71
N LEU A 129 0.01 6.13 -11.36
CA LEU A 129 -0.92 5.01 -11.26
C LEU A 129 -1.18 4.37 -12.62
N GLY A 130 -1.29 5.17 -13.67
CA GLY A 130 -1.39 4.64 -15.02
C GLY A 130 -0.19 3.79 -15.42
N ARG A 131 1.02 4.25 -15.11
CA ARG A 131 2.23 3.45 -15.33
C ARG A 131 2.25 2.19 -14.50
N TYR A 132 1.88 2.29 -13.23
CA TYR A 132 1.82 1.15 -12.32
C TYR A 132 0.92 0.04 -12.87
N ASN A 133 -0.25 0.40 -13.37
CA ASN A 133 -1.21 -0.55 -13.93
C ASN A 133 -0.89 -0.98 -15.38
N GLY A 134 0.03 -0.28 -16.06
CA GLY A 134 0.31 -0.54 -17.47
C GLY A 134 -0.71 0.06 -18.42
N SER A 135 -1.47 1.07 -17.98
CA SER A 135 -2.53 1.71 -18.76
C SER A 135 -2.34 3.23 -18.87
N LEU A 136 -1.08 3.68 -18.97
CA LEU A 136 -0.76 5.11 -19.06
C LEU A 136 -1.56 5.77 -20.18
N GLY A 137 -2.20 6.89 -19.86
CA GLY A 137 -3.05 7.63 -20.79
C GLY A 137 -4.54 7.30 -20.66
N GLU A 138 -4.90 6.21 -19.99
CA GLU A 138 -6.29 5.86 -19.68
C GLU A 138 -6.63 6.30 -18.26
N ILE A 139 -7.81 6.88 -18.06
CA ILE A 139 -8.20 7.46 -16.76
C ILE A 139 -8.91 6.48 -15.83
N THR A 140 -9.38 5.34 -16.35
CA THR A 140 -10.24 4.41 -15.59
C THR A 140 -9.57 3.92 -14.30
N TYR A 141 -8.36 3.37 -14.41
CA TYR A 141 -7.66 2.82 -13.24
C TYR A 141 -7.29 3.93 -12.22
N PRO A 142 -6.63 5.02 -12.62
CA PRO A 142 -6.35 6.09 -11.65
C PRO A 142 -7.60 6.62 -10.95
N GLN A 143 -8.70 6.77 -11.66
CA GLN A 143 -9.97 7.23 -11.07
C GLN A 143 -10.51 6.25 -10.04
N LEU A 144 -10.47 4.95 -10.32
CA LEU A 144 -10.90 3.93 -9.34
C LEU A 144 -10.08 4.02 -8.06
N VAL A 145 -8.77 4.13 -8.17
CA VAL A 145 -7.89 4.25 -7.01
C VAL A 145 -8.17 5.55 -6.24
N PHE A 146 -8.25 6.68 -6.93
CA PHE A 146 -8.55 7.97 -6.30
C PHE A 146 -9.89 7.96 -5.58
N ASN A 147 -10.91 7.36 -6.19
CA ASN A 147 -12.22 7.24 -5.55
C ASN A 147 -12.12 6.52 -4.21
N LYS A 148 -11.41 5.37 -4.17
CA LYS A 148 -11.21 4.63 -2.92
C LYS A 148 -10.40 5.41 -1.90
N TRP A 149 -9.39 6.11 -2.34
CA TRP A 149 -8.54 6.93 -1.49
C TRP A 149 -9.31 8.08 -0.84
N GLN A 150 -10.17 8.73 -1.61
CA GLN A 150 -10.95 9.90 -1.13
C GLN A 150 -12.20 9.52 -0.35
N THR A 151 -12.70 8.30 -0.48
CA THR A 151 -13.93 7.85 0.18
C THR A 151 -13.67 6.75 1.20
N THR A 152 -13.44 5.52 0.76
CA THR A 152 -13.34 4.34 1.61
C THR A 152 -12.21 4.44 2.64
N TRP A 153 -11.04 4.95 2.23
CA TRP A 153 -9.85 4.99 3.08
C TRP A 153 -9.49 6.39 3.54
N ARG A 154 -10.33 7.36 3.28
CA ARG A 154 -10.08 8.72 3.74
C ARG A 154 -9.87 8.75 5.25
N TYR A 155 -8.75 9.35 5.66
CA TYR A 155 -8.39 9.47 7.06
C TYR A 155 -7.73 10.82 7.29
N ALA A 156 -8.26 11.58 8.23
CA ALA A 156 -7.65 12.82 8.69
C ALA A 156 -7.22 12.59 10.15
N ALA A 157 -5.93 12.75 10.43
CA ALA A 157 -5.45 12.77 11.80
C ALA A 157 -6.03 14.01 12.48
N SER A 158 -6.76 13.78 13.57
CA SER A 158 -7.35 14.84 14.39
C SER A 158 -6.30 15.48 15.30
#